data_3f4e98c62b53668187fd1c18648da241
#
_entry.id   3f4e98c62b53668187fd1c18648da241
#
_cell.length_a   1.000
_cell.length_b   1.000
_cell.length_c   1.000
_cell.angle_alpha   90.00
_cell.angle_beta   90.00
_cell.angle_gamma   90.00
#
_symmetry.space_group_name_H-M   'P 1'
#
loop_
_entity.id
_entity.type
_entity.pdbx_description
1 polymer ?
#
loop_
_entity_poly.entity_id
_entity_poly.type
_entity_poly.pdbx_seq_one_letter_code
_entity_poly.pdbx_strand_id
1 'polypeptide(L)'
;TINEVDKITDFINLFKKHDLKYIFGEHKFTIDSLSQLQNSFNELPRDKYYTNARNRAFSLLKVNDSVEIIGNLNFYQSSQYNIFNGNLLREYDNISDSILDNNTFKDMILTFNNIVSKEFNEKNNYIQIHKIRVYANQDFTDLIPEGIHQDGFNMIAICCVSRKNINGGVSRIYDKDKNIIYSKQLEEGEMIIINDVKNY
;
A
#
# COMPACT_ATOMS: atom_id res chain seq x y z
N THR A 1 3.89 -20.66 19.39
CA THR A 1 3.71 -20.11 18.03
C THR A 1 2.25 -19.72 17.89
N ILE A 2 1.96 -18.44 17.94
CA ILE A 2 0.64 -17.88 17.65
C ILE A 2 0.41 -18.12 16.15
N ASN A 3 -0.66 -18.83 15.80
CA ASN A 3 -1.01 -19.12 14.43
C ASN A 3 -1.27 -17.79 13.67
N GLU A 4 -0.89 -17.71 12.39
CA GLU A 4 -1.15 -16.54 11.54
C GLU A 4 -2.64 -16.19 11.44
N VAL A 5 -3.52 -17.20 11.52
CA VAL A 5 -4.97 -17.04 11.59
C VAL A 5 -5.39 -16.28 12.85
N ASP A 6 -4.72 -16.52 13.97
CA ASP A 6 -5.01 -15.84 15.24
C ASP A 6 -4.58 -14.37 15.17
N LYS A 7 -3.44 -14.07 14.52
CA LYS A 7 -2.99 -12.69 14.29
C LYS A 7 -3.99 -11.87 13.44
N ILE A 8 -4.51 -12.45 12.37
CA ILE A 8 -5.52 -11.79 11.52
C ILE A 8 -6.83 -11.59 12.29
N THR A 9 -7.23 -12.58 13.11
CA THR A 9 -8.44 -12.50 13.93
C THR A 9 -8.29 -11.46 15.03
N ASP A 10 -7.15 -11.41 15.70
CA ASP A 10 -6.84 -10.38 16.69
C ASP A 10 -6.79 -8.97 16.10
N PHE A 11 -6.30 -8.84 14.90
CA PHE A 11 -6.25 -7.61 14.15
C PHE A 11 -7.66 -7.08 13.84
N ILE A 12 -8.56 -7.95 13.35
CA ILE A 12 -9.96 -7.62 13.10
C ILE A 12 -10.70 -7.34 14.41
N ASN A 13 -10.39 -8.07 15.49
CA ASN A 13 -10.98 -7.88 16.80
C ASN A 13 -10.50 -6.58 17.48
N LEU A 14 -9.24 -6.21 17.33
CA LEU A 14 -8.71 -4.93 17.79
C LEU A 14 -9.43 -3.76 17.06
N PHE A 15 -9.66 -3.90 15.78
CA PHE A 15 -10.42 -2.95 14.97
C PHE A 15 -11.86 -2.79 15.45
N LYS A 16 -12.59 -3.88 15.70
CA LYS A 16 -13.95 -3.86 16.22
C LYS A 16 -14.03 -3.32 17.64
N LYS A 17 -13.02 -3.62 18.48
CA LYS A 17 -12.96 -3.21 19.88
C LYS A 17 -12.81 -1.71 20.09
N HIS A 18 -12.17 -1.02 19.16
CA HIS A 18 -11.93 0.43 19.23
C HIS A 18 -12.91 1.28 18.42
N ASP A 19 -13.97 0.67 17.84
CA ASP A 19 -14.95 1.35 16.98
C ASP A 19 -14.31 2.17 15.84
N LEU A 20 -13.10 1.79 15.45
CA LEU A 20 -12.35 2.36 14.33
C LEU A 20 -12.99 1.85 13.02
N LYS A 21 -14.16 2.35 12.66
CA LYS A 21 -14.93 1.93 11.47
C LYS A 21 -14.16 2.07 10.15
N TYR A 22 -12.93 2.53 10.20
CA TYR A 22 -12.23 3.11 9.07
C TYR A 22 -10.85 2.49 8.82
N ILE A 23 -10.17 1.99 9.85
CA ILE A 23 -8.86 1.34 9.75
C ILE A 23 -9.03 -0.12 10.12
N PHE A 24 -8.62 -1.03 9.23
CA PHE A 24 -8.66 -2.47 9.51
C PHE A 24 -7.48 -2.94 10.36
N GLY A 25 -6.50 -2.10 10.55
CA GLY A 25 -5.46 -2.33 11.55
C GLY A 25 -4.04 -2.19 10.99
N GLU A 26 -3.08 -2.49 11.85
CA GLU A 26 -1.66 -2.46 11.60
C GLU A 26 -1.10 -3.89 11.60
N HIS A 27 -0.10 -4.16 10.77
CA HIS A 27 0.65 -5.40 10.77
C HIS A 27 2.14 -5.09 10.71
N LYS A 28 2.97 -5.95 11.28
CA LYS A 28 4.41 -5.83 11.20
C LYS A 28 5.02 -7.12 10.70
N PHE A 29 5.76 -7.04 9.60
CA PHE A 29 6.46 -8.15 8.99
C PHE A 29 7.84 -8.34 9.63
N THR A 30 8.35 -9.58 9.60
CA THR A 30 9.67 -9.88 10.14
C THR A 30 10.79 -9.27 9.29
N ILE A 31 11.87 -8.86 9.93
CA ILE A 31 12.97 -8.13 9.28
C ILE A 31 13.82 -9.02 8.38
N ASP A 32 13.86 -10.33 8.63
CA ASP A 32 14.81 -11.25 7.97
C ASP A 32 14.64 -11.35 6.45
N SER A 33 13.41 -11.28 5.93
CA SER A 33 13.15 -11.26 4.49
C SER A 33 12.97 -9.84 3.92
N LEU A 34 12.89 -8.83 4.78
CA LEU A 34 12.66 -7.45 4.38
C LEU A 34 13.84 -6.87 3.58
N SER A 35 15.07 -7.26 3.90
CA SER A 35 16.29 -6.78 3.23
C SER A 35 16.30 -7.09 1.73
N GLN A 36 15.86 -8.28 1.33
CA GLN A 36 15.75 -8.64 -0.09
C GLN A 36 14.68 -7.78 -0.78
N LEU A 37 13.54 -7.59 -0.13
CA LEU A 37 12.49 -6.72 -0.65
C LEU A 37 12.98 -5.28 -0.77
N GLN A 38 13.71 -4.73 0.22
CA GLN A 38 14.31 -3.40 0.17
C GLN A 38 15.26 -3.23 -1.01
N ASN A 39 16.11 -4.23 -1.28
CA ASN A 39 17.05 -4.18 -2.39
C ASN A 39 16.36 -4.08 -3.75
N SER A 40 15.20 -4.70 -3.91
CA SER A 40 14.43 -4.64 -5.16
C SER A 40 13.91 -3.24 -5.51
N PHE A 41 13.95 -2.28 -4.58
CA PHE A 41 13.58 -0.89 -4.85
C PHE A 41 14.71 -0.08 -5.50
N ASN A 42 15.94 -0.61 -5.54
CA ASN A 42 17.07 0.08 -6.17
C ASN A 42 16.95 0.13 -7.71
N GLU A 43 16.24 -0.83 -8.29
CA GLU A 43 16.07 -0.98 -9.74
C GLU A 43 14.80 -0.32 -10.28
N LEU A 44 14.03 0.33 -9.42
CA LEU A 44 12.80 0.99 -9.86
C LEU A 44 13.10 2.11 -10.87
N PRO A 45 12.38 2.15 -12.02
CA PRO A 45 12.50 3.22 -12.98
C PRO A 45 11.96 4.54 -12.43
N ARG A 46 12.40 5.64 -13.01
CA ARG A 46 11.90 6.97 -12.66
C ARG A 46 10.41 7.09 -12.99
N ASP A 47 9.64 7.66 -12.06
CA ASP A 47 8.24 7.98 -12.31
C ASP A 47 8.14 9.12 -13.33
N LYS A 48 7.50 8.86 -14.48
CA LYS A 48 7.35 9.80 -15.59
C LYS A 48 6.31 10.89 -15.32
N TYR A 49 5.42 10.65 -14.38
CA TYR A 49 4.24 11.49 -14.10
C TYR A 49 4.42 12.42 -12.92
N TYR A 50 5.53 12.28 -12.18
CA TYR A 50 5.86 13.13 -11.05
C TYR A 50 7.26 13.71 -11.20
N THR A 51 7.38 15.03 -11.04
CA THR A 51 8.64 15.75 -11.24
C THR A 51 9.63 15.58 -10.10
N ASN A 52 9.16 15.18 -8.93
CA ASN A 52 9.99 14.99 -7.75
C ASN A 52 10.79 13.67 -7.83
N ALA A 53 11.80 13.54 -6.99
CA ALA A 53 12.70 12.39 -6.95
C ALA A 53 11.98 11.09 -6.54
N ARG A 54 11.16 10.56 -7.44
CA ARG A 54 10.29 9.42 -7.26
C ARG A 54 10.55 8.36 -8.32
N ASN A 55 10.66 7.12 -7.88
CA ASN A 55 10.74 5.94 -8.72
C ASN A 55 9.51 5.07 -8.49
N ARG A 56 8.99 4.43 -9.53
CA ARG A 56 7.75 3.65 -9.43
C ARG A 56 7.68 2.52 -10.44
N ALA A 57 7.16 1.39 -10.00
CA ALA A 57 6.67 0.30 -10.84
C ALA A 57 5.24 -0.07 -10.40
N PHE A 58 4.48 -0.64 -11.30
CA PHE A 58 3.09 -1.02 -11.10
C PHE A 58 2.79 -2.38 -11.72
N SER A 59 1.99 -3.18 -11.05
CA SER A 59 1.42 -4.41 -11.63
C SER A 59 0.03 -4.68 -11.07
N LEU A 60 -0.78 -5.40 -11.84
CA LEU A 60 -2.00 -6.03 -11.36
C LEU A 60 -1.70 -7.47 -10.96
N LEU A 61 -2.11 -7.83 -9.76
CA LEU A 61 -2.04 -9.19 -9.24
C LEU A 61 -3.44 -9.82 -9.27
N LYS A 62 -3.48 -11.09 -9.62
CA LYS A 62 -4.62 -11.95 -9.32
C LYS A 62 -4.26 -12.81 -8.12
N VAL A 63 -5.10 -12.79 -7.11
CA VAL A 63 -4.87 -13.51 -5.85
C VAL A 63 -6.05 -14.43 -5.58
N ASN A 64 -5.74 -15.70 -5.54
CA ASN A 64 -6.63 -16.77 -5.11
C ASN A 64 -5.85 -17.68 -4.14
N ASP A 65 -5.69 -18.97 -4.45
CA ASP A 65 -4.78 -19.87 -3.73
C ASP A 65 -3.30 -19.60 -4.02
N SER A 66 -3.00 -18.76 -5.00
CA SER A 66 -1.67 -18.31 -5.40
C SER A 66 -1.68 -16.83 -5.75
N VAL A 67 -0.48 -16.24 -5.84
CA VAL A 67 -0.28 -14.86 -6.31
C VAL A 67 0.31 -14.92 -7.73
N GLU A 68 -0.35 -14.28 -8.67
CA GLU A 68 0.03 -14.21 -10.08
C GLU A 68 0.08 -12.76 -10.56
N ILE A 69 1.14 -12.39 -11.29
CA ILE A 69 1.23 -11.10 -11.96
C ILE A 69 0.52 -11.21 -13.31
N ILE A 70 -0.50 -10.39 -13.55
CA ILE A 70 -1.27 -10.43 -14.81
C ILE A 70 -0.60 -9.63 -15.93
N GLY A 71 0.46 -8.86 -15.62
CA GLY A 71 1.23 -8.16 -16.63
C GLY A 71 0.79 -6.71 -16.90
N ASN A 72 1.21 -6.20 -18.05
CA ASN A 72 1.13 -4.78 -18.43
C ASN A 72 -0.30 -4.29 -18.58
N LEU A 73 -0.83 -3.71 -17.51
CA LEU A 73 -2.04 -2.90 -17.59
C LEU A 73 -1.69 -1.44 -17.31
N ASN A 74 -2.27 -0.56 -18.10
CA ASN A 74 -2.15 0.86 -17.83
C ASN A 74 -2.92 1.21 -16.56
N PHE A 75 -2.33 2.02 -15.71
CA PHE A 75 -2.99 2.51 -14.52
C PHE A 75 -3.89 3.69 -14.85
N TYR A 76 -5.15 3.57 -14.50
CA TYR A 76 -6.14 4.63 -14.66
C TYR A 76 -6.76 4.98 -13.31
N GLN A 77 -6.94 6.25 -13.07
CA GLN A 77 -7.64 6.80 -11.91
C GLN A 77 -8.49 7.98 -12.37
N SER A 78 -9.72 8.08 -11.88
CA SER A 78 -10.59 9.22 -12.21
C SER A 78 -10.03 10.53 -11.66
N SER A 79 -10.28 11.64 -12.36
CA SER A 79 -9.95 12.99 -11.87
C SER A 79 -10.69 13.36 -10.58
N GLN A 80 -11.74 12.64 -10.23
CA GLN A 80 -12.42 12.77 -8.94
C GLN A 80 -11.50 12.42 -7.77
N TYR A 81 -10.60 11.43 -7.97
CA TYR A 81 -9.66 10.96 -6.95
C TYR A 81 -8.27 11.56 -7.10
N ASN A 82 -7.86 11.85 -8.32
CA ASN A 82 -6.55 12.45 -8.60
C ASN A 82 -6.69 13.69 -9.47
N ILE A 83 -6.57 14.86 -8.85
CA ILE A 83 -6.75 16.15 -9.51
C ILE A 83 -5.60 16.52 -10.47
N PHE A 84 -4.41 15.93 -10.31
CA PHE A 84 -3.24 16.24 -11.14
C PHE A 84 -3.11 15.32 -12.34
N ASN A 85 -3.26 14.03 -12.14
CA ASN A 85 -3.04 12.98 -13.14
C ASN A 85 -4.28 12.09 -13.36
N GLY A 86 -5.45 12.53 -12.90
CA GLY A 86 -6.71 11.83 -13.15
C GLY A 86 -7.13 11.89 -14.61
N ASN A 87 -7.90 10.89 -15.04
CA ASN A 87 -8.32 10.66 -16.42
C ASN A 87 -7.17 10.44 -17.42
N LEU A 88 -5.94 10.33 -16.94
CA LEU A 88 -4.77 9.99 -17.74
C LEU A 88 -4.49 8.49 -17.63
N LEU A 89 -4.33 7.84 -18.76
CA LEU A 89 -3.85 6.46 -18.82
C LEU A 89 -2.34 6.47 -18.60
N ARG A 90 -1.89 5.97 -17.46
CA ARG A 90 -0.49 6.01 -17.05
C ARG A 90 0.17 4.65 -17.25
N GLU A 91 1.26 4.65 -17.98
CA GLU A 91 2.07 3.46 -18.26
C GLU A 91 3.26 3.41 -17.32
N TYR A 92 3.38 2.30 -16.59
CA TYR A 92 4.50 2.02 -15.71
C TYR A 92 5.15 0.71 -16.09
N ASP A 93 6.41 0.56 -15.76
CA ASP A 93 7.09 -0.71 -15.89
C ASP A 93 6.50 -1.71 -14.88
N ASN A 94 6.46 -2.98 -15.26
CA ASN A 94 6.03 -4.04 -14.36
C ASN A 94 6.98 -4.20 -13.17
N ILE A 95 6.42 -4.65 -12.09
CA ILE A 95 7.19 -5.22 -10.98
C ILE A 95 7.81 -6.52 -11.49
N SER A 96 9.09 -6.75 -11.20
CA SER A 96 9.79 -7.98 -11.61
C SER A 96 9.12 -9.22 -11.03
N ASP A 97 8.95 -10.25 -11.85
CA ASP A 97 8.37 -11.54 -11.43
C ASP A 97 9.18 -12.20 -10.30
N SER A 98 10.48 -11.94 -10.22
CA SER A 98 11.34 -12.43 -9.14
C SER A 98 10.89 -11.99 -7.73
N ILE A 99 10.05 -10.96 -7.62
CA ILE A 99 9.49 -10.56 -6.35
C ILE A 99 8.55 -11.60 -5.77
N LEU A 100 7.95 -12.44 -6.61
CA LEU A 100 7.09 -13.54 -6.18
C LEU A 100 7.86 -14.62 -5.41
N ASP A 101 9.20 -14.64 -5.48
CA ASP A 101 10.03 -15.53 -4.68
C ASP A 101 10.30 -14.96 -3.27
N ASN A 102 9.98 -13.70 -3.05
CA ASN A 102 10.17 -13.04 -1.75
C ASN A 102 9.01 -13.35 -0.79
N ASN A 103 9.30 -14.03 0.30
CA ASN A 103 8.28 -14.45 1.28
C ASN A 103 7.60 -13.26 1.94
N THR A 104 8.33 -12.19 2.30
CA THR A 104 7.73 -10.99 2.89
C THR A 104 6.73 -10.35 1.94
N PHE A 105 7.06 -10.26 0.66
CA PHE A 105 6.13 -9.74 -0.35
C PHE A 105 4.87 -10.61 -0.44
N LYS A 106 5.02 -11.94 -0.51
CA LYS A 106 3.88 -12.85 -0.52
C LYS A 106 3.01 -12.69 0.73
N ASP A 107 3.63 -12.63 1.90
CA ASP A 107 2.92 -12.47 3.17
C ASP A 107 2.14 -11.16 3.22
N MET A 108 2.70 -10.06 2.70
CA MET A 108 2.00 -8.78 2.58
C MET A 108 0.74 -8.91 1.73
N ILE A 109 0.87 -9.49 0.54
CA ILE A 109 -0.23 -9.65 -0.41
C ILE A 109 -1.30 -10.58 0.15
N LEU A 110 -0.91 -11.73 0.69
CA LEU A 110 -1.85 -12.71 1.24
C LEU A 110 -2.56 -12.19 2.50
N THR A 111 -1.85 -11.44 3.37
CA THR A 111 -2.45 -10.81 4.54
C THR A 111 -3.53 -9.81 4.11
N PHE A 112 -3.20 -8.93 3.17
CA PHE A 112 -4.17 -7.97 2.63
C PHE A 112 -5.35 -8.68 1.99
N ASN A 113 -5.09 -9.67 1.10
CA ASN A 113 -6.12 -10.44 0.42
C ASN A 113 -7.07 -11.13 1.41
N ASN A 114 -6.55 -11.75 2.46
CA ASN A 114 -7.35 -12.45 3.46
C ASN A 114 -8.28 -11.49 4.22
N ILE A 115 -7.82 -10.27 4.52
CA ILE A 115 -8.64 -9.26 5.18
C ILE A 115 -9.75 -8.78 4.25
N VAL A 116 -9.41 -8.46 2.98
CA VAL A 116 -10.39 -8.02 1.97
C VAL A 116 -11.42 -9.11 1.72
N SER A 117 -10.99 -10.36 1.55
CA SER A 117 -11.87 -11.52 1.31
C SER A 117 -12.87 -11.73 2.43
N LYS A 118 -12.45 -11.56 3.68
CA LYS A 118 -13.36 -11.65 4.84
C LYS A 118 -14.36 -10.50 4.89
N GLU A 119 -13.89 -9.29 4.60
CA GLU A 119 -14.74 -8.09 4.69
C GLU A 119 -15.82 -8.07 3.62
N PHE A 120 -15.49 -8.49 2.40
CA PHE A 120 -16.41 -8.43 1.25
C PHE A 120 -16.98 -9.79 0.86
N ASN A 121 -16.62 -10.86 1.58
CA ASN A 121 -17.02 -12.24 1.28
C ASN A 121 -16.69 -12.67 -0.16
N GLU A 122 -15.52 -12.23 -0.65
CA GLU A 122 -14.99 -12.54 -1.98
C GLU A 122 -13.77 -13.45 -1.88
N LYS A 123 -13.66 -14.44 -2.79
CA LYS A 123 -12.52 -15.39 -2.78
C LYS A 123 -11.43 -15.07 -3.77
N ASN A 124 -11.77 -14.38 -4.86
CA ASN A 124 -10.83 -14.02 -5.91
C ASN A 124 -10.72 -12.52 -5.99
N ASN A 125 -9.54 -12.00 -5.73
CA ASN A 125 -9.31 -10.57 -5.75
C ASN A 125 -8.28 -10.18 -6.80
N TYR A 126 -8.49 -9.00 -7.37
CA TYR A 126 -7.51 -8.31 -8.17
C TYR A 126 -6.92 -7.19 -7.32
N ILE A 127 -5.60 -7.22 -7.14
CA ILE A 127 -4.88 -6.25 -6.31
C ILE A 127 -3.95 -5.45 -7.20
N GLN A 128 -4.15 -4.14 -7.24
CA GLN A 128 -3.20 -3.22 -7.84
C GLN A 128 -2.06 -2.96 -6.86
N ILE A 129 -0.84 -3.22 -7.31
CA ILE A 129 0.34 -2.99 -6.49
C ILE A 129 1.24 -1.93 -7.10
N HIS A 130 1.63 -0.96 -6.26
CA HIS A 130 2.57 0.09 -6.59
C HIS A 130 3.81 -0.03 -5.70
N LYS A 131 4.97 -0.25 -6.33
CA LYS A 131 6.26 -0.09 -5.67
C LYS A 131 6.73 1.34 -5.90
N ILE A 132 6.88 2.09 -4.81
CA ILE A 132 7.23 3.50 -4.88
C ILE A 132 8.43 3.75 -3.98
N ARG A 133 9.46 4.42 -4.53
CA ARG A 133 10.59 4.93 -3.78
C ARG A 133 10.68 6.44 -3.97
N VAL A 134 10.80 7.16 -2.87
CA VAL A 134 10.99 8.61 -2.88
C VAL A 134 12.33 8.97 -2.25
N TYR A 135 13.06 9.90 -2.88
CA TYR A 135 14.31 10.43 -2.39
C TYR A 135 14.08 11.83 -1.82
N ALA A 136 14.43 12.03 -0.57
CA ALA A 136 14.45 13.34 0.06
C ALA A 136 15.80 14.02 -0.23
N ASN A 137 15.93 14.65 -1.38
CA ASN A 137 17.18 15.31 -1.83
C ASN A 137 17.30 16.77 -1.41
N GLN A 138 16.26 17.30 -0.80
CA GLN A 138 16.14 18.71 -0.41
C GLN A 138 15.60 18.79 1.02
N ASP A 139 15.58 19.97 1.58
CA ASP A 139 15.03 20.23 2.92
C ASP A 139 13.57 19.79 3.06
N PHE A 140 12.83 19.81 1.98
CA PHE A 140 11.44 19.33 1.93
C PHE A 140 11.13 18.61 0.62
N THR A 141 10.53 17.40 0.73
CA THR A 141 10.03 16.63 -0.42
C THR A 141 8.57 16.27 -0.16
N ASP A 142 7.68 16.73 -1.01
CA ASP A 142 6.27 16.38 -0.92
C ASP A 142 6.05 14.96 -1.45
N LEU A 143 5.51 14.09 -0.59
CA LEU A 143 5.20 12.71 -0.93
C LEU A 143 3.86 12.58 -1.67
N ILE A 144 2.92 13.47 -1.35
CA ILE A 144 1.53 13.42 -1.80
C ILE A 144 1.08 14.84 -2.19
N PRO A 145 1.46 15.28 -3.40
CA PRO A 145 1.09 16.63 -3.85
C PRO A 145 -0.42 16.83 -3.99
N GLU A 146 -1.19 15.73 -4.11
CA GLU A 146 -2.65 15.76 -4.18
C GLU A 146 -3.30 16.20 -2.86
N GLY A 147 -2.57 16.16 -1.75
CA GLY A 147 -3.10 16.45 -0.42
C GLY A 147 -4.02 15.34 0.10
N ILE A 148 -5.07 15.71 0.86
CA ILE A 148 -6.04 14.75 1.39
C ILE A 148 -6.94 14.29 0.24
N HIS A 149 -6.92 12.98 -0.06
CA HIS A 149 -7.67 12.36 -1.14
C HIS A 149 -8.08 10.92 -0.81
N GLN A 150 -8.91 10.34 -1.66
CA GLN A 150 -9.18 8.89 -1.74
C GLN A 150 -8.53 8.35 -3.00
N ASP A 151 -8.12 7.08 -3.01
CA ASP A 151 -7.60 6.43 -4.22
C ASP A 151 -8.71 5.88 -5.13
N GLY A 152 -9.92 5.73 -4.59
CA GLY A 152 -11.08 5.25 -5.33
C GLY A 152 -11.23 3.74 -5.34
N PHE A 153 -10.65 3.04 -4.38
CA PHE A 153 -10.76 1.60 -4.20
C PHE A 153 -11.61 1.25 -2.96
N ASN A 154 -12.04 0.02 -2.87
CA ASN A 154 -12.76 -0.45 -1.67
C ASN A 154 -11.84 -0.44 -0.45
N MET A 155 -10.62 -0.90 -0.64
CA MET A 155 -9.58 -0.96 0.39
C MET A 155 -8.21 -0.68 -0.18
N ILE A 156 -7.38 -0.04 0.61
CA ILE A 156 -5.97 0.18 0.32
C ILE A 156 -5.10 -0.32 1.46
N ALA A 157 -3.86 -0.65 1.14
CA ALA A 157 -2.82 -0.93 2.13
C ALA A 157 -1.60 -0.06 1.85
N ILE A 158 -1.00 0.47 2.89
CA ILE A 158 0.28 1.20 2.84
C ILE A 158 1.28 0.43 3.67
N CYS A 159 2.36 -0.03 3.04
CA CYS A 159 3.44 -0.73 3.71
C CYS A 159 4.74 0.06 3.63
N CYS A 160 5.37 0.34 4.76
CA CYS A 160 6.68 0.95 4.82
C CYS A 160 7.76 -0.14 4.73
N VAL A 161 8.39 -0.26 3.56
CA VAL A 161 9.45 -1.25 3.32
C VAL A 161 10.82 -0.75 3.80
N SER A 162 11.09 0.54 3.64
CA SER A 162 12.36 1.13 4.05
C SER A 162 12.23 2.62 4.37
N ARG A 163 12.97 3.03 5.41
CA ARG A 163 13.17 4.43 5.81
C ARG A 163 14.64 4.65 6.13
N LYS A 164 15.31 5.54 5.39
CA LYS A 164 16.74 5.81 5.63
C LYS A 164 17.01 7.32 5.63
N ASN A 165 17.52 7.83 6.75
CA ASN A 165 17.96 9.23 6.90
C ASN A 165 16.88 10.26 6.54
N ILE A 166 15.63 9.99 6.90
CA ILE A 166 14.50 10.88 6.65
C ILE A 166 13.73 11.20 7.92
N ASN A 167 13.19 12.41 8.00
CA ASN A 167 12.21 12.83 9.00
C ASN A 167 10.84 13.02 8.31
N GLY A 168 9.75 12.83 9.06
CA GLY A 168 8.40 12.98 8.51
C GLY A 168 7.87 11.72 7.80
N GLY A 169 7.06 11.90 6.77
CA GLY A 169 6.34 10.78 6.11
C GLY A 169 5.32 10.14 7.04
N VAL A 170 4.61 10.98 7.81
CA VAL A 170 3.53 10.55 8.71
C VAL A 170 2.29 10.24 7.87
N SER A 171 1.80 9.02 7.95
CA SER A 171 0.50 8.64 7.39
C SER A 171 -0.62 9.18 8.26
N ARG A 172 -1.57 9.88 7.66
CA ARG A 172 -2.76 10.39 8.34
C ARG A 172 -4.00 9.92 7.61
N ILE A 173 -4.99 9.51 8.38
CA ILE A 173 -6.29 9.13 7.87
C ILE A 173 -7.30 10.12 8.41
N TYR A 174 -8.20 10.54 7.56
CA TYR A 174 -9.20 11.54 7.86
C TYR A 174 -10.59 10.94 7.70
N ASP A 175 -11.54 11.40 8.50
CA ASP A 175 -12.95 11.13 8.29
C ASP A 175 -13.52 12.01 7.15
N LYS A 176 -14.80 11.83 6.86
CA LYS A 176 -15.53 12.61 5.85
C LYS A 176 -15.55 14.13 6.13
N ASP A 177 -15.41 14.51 7.38
CA ASP A 177 -15.40 15.90 7.82
C ASP A 177 -13.96 16.47 7.89
N LYS A 178 -12.97 15.68 7.38
CA LYS A 178 -11.52 15.99 7.36
C LYS A 178 -10.89 16.12 8.76
N ASN A 179 -11.45 15.48 9.77
CA ASN A 179 -10.79 15.34 11.05
C ASN A 179 -9.79 14.19 11.00
N ILE A 180 -8.63 14.35 11.62
CA ILE A 180 -7.64 13.29 11.74
C ILE A 180 -8.17 12.24 12.70
N ILE A 181 -8.39 11.01 12.20
CA ILE A 181 -8.81 9.86 13.01
C ILE A 181 -7.66 8.90 13.29
N TYR A 182 -6.57 9.02 12.54
CA TYR A 182 -5.36 8.24 12.71
C TYR A 182 -4.14 9.05 12.23
N SER A 183 -3.02 8.92 12.95
CA SER A 183 -1.76 9.54 12.59
C SER A 183 -0.61 8.70 13.08
N LYS A 184 0.21 8.18 12.18
CA LYS A 184 1.39 7.37 12.52
C LYS A 184 2.49 7.53 11.48
N GLN A 185 3.72 7.63 11.95
CA GLN A 185 4.90 7.38 11.12
C GLN A 185 5.13 5.86 11.10
N LEU A 186 4.91 5.25 9.93
CA LEU A 186 5.13 3.82 9.77
C LEU A 186 6.64 3.52 9.83
N GLU A 187 7.01 2.55 10.63
CA GLU A 187 8.36 2.00 10.68
C GLU A 187 8.55 0.91 9.61
N GLU A 188 9.80 0.54 9.35
CA GLU A 188 10.11 -0.53 8.39
C GLU A 188 9.40 -1.85 8.74
N GLY A 189 8.74 -2.44 7.77
CA GLY A 189 7.92 -3.64 7.92
C GLY A 189 6.50 -3.40 8.42
N GLU A 190 6.12 -2.19 8.77
CA GLU A 190 4.76 -1.90 9.20
C GLU A 190 3.83 -1.66 8.01
N MET A 191 2.63 -2.19 8.10
CA MET A 191 1.55 -2.02 7.13
C MET A 191 0.28 -1.56 7.82
N ILE A 192 -0.39 -0.56 7.24
CA ILE A 192 -1.75 -0.18 7.59
C ILE A 192 -2.70 -0.55 6.46
N ILE A 193 -3.91 -0.94 6.81
CA ILE A 193 -4.98 -1.28 5.87
C ILE A 193 -6.16 -0.37 6.16
N ILE A 194 -6.72 0.21 5.11
CA ILE A 194 -7.69 1.30 5.20
C ILE A 194 -8.89 0.98 4.31
N ASN A 195 -10.09 1.23 4.84
CA ASN A 195 -11.30 1.27 4.03
C ASN A 195 -11.38 2.64 3.31
N ASP A 196 -11.01 2.67 2.04
CA ASP A 196 -10.89 3.89 1.25
C ASP A 196 -12.25 4.52 0.87
N VAL A 197 -13.33 3.74 0.90
CA VAL A 197 -14.69 4.24 0.63
C VAL A 197 -15.18 5.19 1.73
N LYS A 198 -14.70 4.99 2.96
CA LYS A 198 -15.17 5.71 4.15
C LYS A 198 -14.22 6.79 4.63
N ASN A 199 -12.99 6.84 4.10
CA ASN A 199 -11.89 7.67 4.61
C ASN A 199 -11.12 8.37 3.52
N TYR A 200 -10.27 9.30 3.93
CA TYR A 200 -9.35 10.08 3.10
C TYR A 200 -7.91 9.98 3.64
#